data_15933a24fa528685533ffdfe83a68bd8
#
_entry.id   15933a24fa528685533ffdfe83a68bd8
#
_cell.length_a   1.000
_cell.length_b   1.000
_cell.length_c   1.000
_cell.angle_alpha   90.00
_cell.angle_beta   90.00
_cell.angle_gamma   90.00
#
_symmetry.space_group_name_H-M   'P 1'
#
loop_
_entity.id
_entity.type
_entity.pdbx_description
1 polymer ?
#
loop_
_entity_poly.entity_id
_entity_poly.type
_entity_poly.pdbx_seq_one_letter_code
_entity_poly.pdbx_strand_id
1 'polypeptide(L)'
;AAMTYDDAKAQKSAGKDTIMSPFDAARNLLSTEAGKFSVSERLEMVFQDADLVPLLVQENYVNHRPSHAGNALQQLKLLAKAADGISLGDLANSAVRREGNWSIMPFAGVMSSVYAGAYAAGPRTIFSQYEPNFPRFTAWLGNNSSRNKYKRLGREVSLKLRASGLCQCSGEEVAT
;
A
#
# COMPACT_ATOMS: atom_id res chain seq x y z
N ALA A 1 0.25 40.08 28.29
CA ALA A 1 -0.28 40.43 26.97
C ALA A 1 -1.50 39.57 26.73
N ALA A 2 -2.68 40.18 26.48
CA ALA A 2 -3.93 39.48 26.20
C ALA A 2 -3.84 38.91 24.77
N MET A 3 -4.06 37.63 24.64
CA MET A 3 -4.13 36.91 23.37
C MET A 3 -5.39 37.40 22.63
N THR A 4 -5.22 37.91 21.43
CA THR A 4 -6.35 38.41 20.64
C THR A 4 -7.10 37.22 20.01
N TYR A 5 -8.40 37.42 19.69
CA TYR A 5 -9.27 36.44 19.02
C TYR A 5 -8.66 35.95 17.69
N ASP A 6 -7.94 36.85 17.01
CA ASP A 6 -7.25 36.52 15.75
C ASP A 6 -6.00 35.63 15.97
N ASP A 7 -5.28 35.82 17.10
CA ASP A 7 -4.18 34.93 17.47
C ASP A 7 -4.67 33.51 17.81
N ALA A 8 -5.82 33.42 18.48
CA ALA A 8 -6.46 32.13 18.78
C ALA A 8 -7.02 31.46 17.51
N LYS A 9 -7.48 32.24 16.52
CA LYS A 9 -7.94 31.74 15.23
C LYS A 9 -6.77 31.33 14.35
N ALA A 10 -5.66 32.08 14.36
CA ALA A 10 -4.42 31.74 13.69
C ALA A 10 -3.78 30.47 14.31
N GLN A 11 -3.79 30.33 15.65
CA GLN A 11 -3.38 29.10 16.32
C GLN A 11 -4.32 27.92 16.05
N LYS A 12 -5.60 28.14 15.83
CA LYS A 12 -6.55 27.12 15.43
C LYS A 12 -6.38 26.72 13.94
N SER A 13 -5.96 27.64 13.08
CA SER A 13 -5.63 27.38 11.67
C SER A 13 -4.19 26.82 11.50
N ALA A 14 -3.26 27.18 12.39
CA ALA A 14 -2.00 26.47 12.61
C ALA A 14 -2.21 25.16 13.40
N GLY A 15 -3.50 24.82 13.63
CA GLY A 15 -3.91 23.66 14.34
C GLY A 15 -3.54 22.41 13.60
N LYS A 16 -2.73 21.62 14.28
CA LYS A 16 -2.50 20.20 14.08
C LYS A 16 -2.34 19.86 12.60
N ASP A 17 -1.11 19.81 12.14
CA ASP A 17 -0.70 18.79 11.18
C ASP A 17 -1.05 17.45 11.81
N THR A 18 -2.32 17.08 11.69
CA THR A 18 -2.79 15.74 12.05
C THR A 18 -2.16 14.85 11.01
N ILE A 19 -1.05 14.24 11.40
CA ILE A 19 -0.38 13.21 10.61
C ILE A 19 -1.49 12.25 10.19
N MET A 20 -1.81 12.23 8.90
CA MET A 20 -2.85 11.37 8.36
C MET A 20 -2.44 9.92 8.59
N SER A 21 -3.35 9.12 9.16
CA SER A 21 -3.09 7.68 9.30
C SER A 21 -2.94 7.03 7.92
N PRO A 22 -2.02 6.06 7.73
CA PRO A 22 -1.93 5.28 6.49
C PRO A 22 -3.25 4.63 6.06
N PHE A 23 -4.10 4.28 7.02
CA PHE A 23 -5.44 3.76 6.75
C PHE A 23 -6.38 4.83 6.18
N ASP A 24 -6.31 6.04 6.72
CA ASP A 24 -7.08 7.17 6.19
C ASP A 24 -6.59 7.58 4.81
N ALA A 25 -5.28 7.54 4.57
CA ALA A 25 -4.68 7.76 3.27
C ALA A 25 -5.21 6.76 2.23
N ALA A 26 -5.17 5.46 2.53
CA ALA A 26 -5.68 4.42 1.64
C ALA A 26 -7.20 4.55 1.42
N ARG A 27 -7.96 4.89 2.47
CA ARG A 27 -9.40 5.15 2.36
C ARG A 27 -9.68 6.33 1.43
N ASN A 28 -8.97 7.45 1.57
CA ASN A 28 -9.16 8.64 0.76
C ASN A 28 -8.80 8.37 -0.71
N LEU A 29 -7.72 7.63 -0.97
CA LEU A 29 -7.31 7.26 -2.33
C LEU A 29 -8.34 6.38 -3.06
N LEU A 30 -9.09 5.55 -2.33
CA LEU A 30 -10.09 4.64 -2.89
C LEU A 30 -11.53 5.16 -2.78
N SER A 31 -11.76 6.27 -2.08
CA SER A 31 -13.09 6.83 -1.87
C SER A 31 -13.68 7.46 -3.12
N THR A 32 -14.99 7.70 -3.11
CA THR A 32 -15.69 8.51 -4.14
C THR A 32 -15.16 9.93 -4.22
N GLU A 33 -14.53 10.43 -3.17
CA GLU A 33 -13.99 11.77 -3.08
C GLU A 33 -12.53 11.89 -3.55
N ALA A 34 -11.90 10.76 -3.91
CA ALA A 34 -10.51 10.74 -4.38
C ALA A 34 -10.23 11.75 -5.50
N GLY A 35 -11.22 12.01 -6.37
CA GLY A 35 -11.12 13.01 -7.44
C GLY A 35 -11.01 14.46 -6.98
N LYS A 36 -11.35 14.78 -5.73
CA LYS A 36 -11.23 16.14 -5.17
C LYS A 36 -9.80 16.54 -4.84
N PHE A 37 -8.92 15.54 -4.63
CA PHE A 37 -7.51 15.76 -4.31
C PHE A 37 -6.69 15.89 -5.58
N SER A 38 -5.76 16.83 -5.61
CA SER A 38 -4.76 16.95 -6.65
C SER A 38 -3.81 15.73 -6.67
N VAL A 39 -3.07 15.55 -7.74
CA VAL A 39 -2.08 14.46 -7.83
C VAL A 39 -1.01 14.58 -6.74
N SER A 40 -0.56 15.82 -6.43
CA SER A 40 0.42 16.09 -5.37
C SER A 40 -0.10 15.67 -4.00
N GLU A 41 -1.32 16.08 -3.65
CA GLU A 41 -1.95 15.70 -2.38
C GLU A 41 -2.11 14.18 -2.25
N ARG A 42 -2.51 13.51 -3.33
CA ARG A 42 -2.59 12.03 -3.33
C ARG A 42 -1.23 11.39 -3.16
N LEU A 43 -0.19 11.96 -3.74
CA LEU A 43 1.18 11.46 -3.58
C LEU A 43 1.68 11.69 -2.14
N GLU A 44 1.37 12.83 -1.54
CA GLU A 44 1.65 13.09 -0.12
C GLU A 44 0.96 12.07 0.80
N MET A 45 -0.28 11.68 0.48
CA MET A 45 -0.97 10.61 1.20
C MET A 45 -0.20 9.28 1.11
N VAL A 46 0.38 8.94 -0.04
CA VAL A 46 1.19 7.73 -0.19
C VAL A 46 2.45 7.80 0.67
N PHE A 47 3.08 8.97 0.73
CA PHE A 47 4.30 9.19 1.51
C PHE A 47 4.08 9.33 3.03
N GLN A 48 2.83 9.28 3.53
CA GLN A 48 2.60 9.08 4.97
C GLN A 48 3.22 7.76 5.46
N ASP A 49 3.13 6.72 4.64
CA ASP A 49 3.84 5.44 4.81
C ASP A 49 3.96 4.76 3.43
N ALA A 50 5.08 4.99 2.77
CA ALA A 50 5.33 4.50 1.41
C ALA A 50 5.41 2.97 1.30
N ASP A 51 5.51 2.25 2.41
CA ASP A 51 5.50 0.79 2.45
C ASP A 51 4.10 0.24 2.72
N LEU A 52 3.35 0.86 3.64
CA LEU A 52 2.06 0.33 4.07
C LEU A 52 0.90 0.81 3.18
N VAL A 53 0.88 2.07 2.74
CA VAL A 53 -0.24 2.60 1.93
C VAL A 53 -0.43 1.83 0.63
N PRO A 54 0.61 1.52 -0.17
CA PRO A 54 0.46 0.69 -1.37
C PRO A 54 -0.13 -0.69 -1.09
N LEU A 55 0.28 -1.33 0.01
CA LEU A 55 -0.24 -2.63 0.40
C LEU A 55 -1.71 -2.57 0.85
N LEU A 56 -2.10 -1.48 1.54
CA LEU A 56 -3.51 -1.25 1.89
C LEU A 56 -4.37 -1.00 0.65
N VAL A 57 -3.86 -0.24 -0.34
CA VAL A 57 -4.55 -0.03 -1.62
C VAL A 57 -4.70 -1.36 -2.36
N GLN A 58 -3.64 -2.17 -2.44
CA GLN A 58 -3.66 -3.49 -3.07
C GLN A 58 -4.68 -4.45 -2.43
N GLU A 59 -4.77 -4.48 -1.10
CA GLU A 59 -5.73 -5.33 -0.38
C GLU A 59 -7.18 -4.90 -0.60
N ASN A 60 -7.43 -3.60 -0.79
CA ASN A 60 -8.76 -3.04 -0.73
C ASN A 60 -9.36 -2.62 -2.08
N TYR A 61 -8.57 -2.38 -3.12
CA TYR A 61 -9.08 -1.85 -4.41
C TYR A 61 -10.17 -2.72 -5.03
N VAL A 62 -10.11 -4.03 -4.88
CA VAL A 62 -11.11 -4.98 -5.40
C VAL A 62 -12.46 -4.88 -4.69
N ASN A 63 -12.48 -4.33 -3.48
CA ASN A 63 -13.67 -4.16 -2.65
C ASN A 63 -14.42 -2.84 -2.97
N HIS A 64 -13.95 -2.09 -3.95
CA HIS A 64 -14.58 -0.84 -4.39
C HIS A 64 -15.24 -1.03 -5.76
N ARG A 65 -16.36 -0.38 -5.94
CA ARG A 65 -17.01 -0.28 -7.26
C ARG A 65 -16.57 1.02 -7.91
N PRO A 66 -15.76 0.98 -8.97
CA PRO A 66 -15.32 2.21 -9.63
C PRO A 66 -16.48 3.11 -10.02
N SER A 67 -16.43 4.39 -9.63
CA SER A 67 -17.52 5.36 -9.87
C SER A 67 -17.79 5.59 -11.35
N HIS A 68 -16.78 5.37 -12.20
CA HIS A 68 -16.88 5.53 -13.65
C HIS A 68 -17.40 4.28 -14.38
N ALA A 69 -17.73 3.21 -13.65
CA ALA A 69 -18.22 1.97 -14.25
C ALA A 69 -19.73 2.01 -14.45
N GLY A 70 -20.19 2.04 -15.70
CA GLY A 70 -21.61 1.95 -16.06
C GLY A 70 -22.15 0.52 -16.04
N ASN A 71 -21.29 -0.49 -16.20
CA ASN A 71 -21.67 -1.91 -16.22
C ASN A 71 -20.53 -2.79 -15.66
N ALA A 72 -20.83 -4.09 -15.44
CA ALA A 72 -19.90 -5.05 -14.87
C ALA A 72 -18.62 -5.23 -15.69
N LEU A 73 -18.72 -5.21 -17.03
CA LEU A 73 -17.56 -5.33 -17.90
C LEU A 73 -16.62 -4.12 -17.78
N GLN A 74 -17.18 -2.92 -17.69
CA GLN A 74 -16.39 -1.70 -17.47
C GLN A 74 -15.75 -1.70 -16.08
N GLN A 75 -16.48 -2.15 -15.06
CA GLN A 75 -15.91 -2.33 -13.72
C GLN A 75 -14.70 -3.25 -13.76
N LEU A 76 -14.80 -4.40 -14.39
CA LEU A 76 -13.69 -5.35 -14.51
C LEU A 76 -12.50 -4.75 -15.25
N LYS A 77 -12.74 -4.02 -16.35
CA LYS A 77 -11.68 -3.35 -17.11
C LYS A 77 -10.97 -2.26 -16.30
N LEU A 78 -11.69 -1.51 -15.46
CA LEU A 78 -11.09 -0.48 -14.60
C LEU A 78 -10.28 -1.12 -13.47
N LEU A 79 -10.78 -2.18 -12.85
CA LEU A 79 -10.03 -2.93 -11.84
C LEU A 79 -8.79 -3.61 -12.44
N ALA A 80 -8.85 -4.11 -13.68
CA ALA A 80 -7.68 -4.65 -14.36
C ALA A 80 -6.60 -3.57 -14.57
N LYS A 81 -6.98 -2.36 -15.01
CA LYS A 81 -6.03 -1.23 -15.11
C LYS A 81 -5.43 -0.86 -13.76
N ALA A 82 -6.22 -0.88 -12.68
CA ALA A 82 -5.69 -0.65 -11.34
C ALA A 82 -4.66 -1.73 -10.96
N ALA A 83 -4.94 -3.00 -11.26
CA ALA A 83 -4.02 -4.12 -11.02
C ALA A 83 -2.72 -3.97 -11.83
N ASP A 84 -2.78 -3.56 -13.09
CA ASP A 84 -1.60 -3.29 -13.92
C ASP A 84 -0.74 -2.18 -13.31
N GLY A 85 -1.37 -1.10 -12.81
CA GLY A 85 -0.68 -0.03 -12.11
C GLY A 85 0.02 -0.52 -10.84
N ILE A 86 -0.66 -1.32 -10.02
CA ILE A 86 -0.09 -1.91 -8.80
C ILE A 86 1.12 -2.79 -9.15
N SER A 87 0.99 -3.64 -10.17
CA SER A 87 2.08 -4.51 -10.63
C SER A 87 3.30 -3.71 -11.09
N LEU A 88 3.08 -2.64 -11.87
CA LEU A 88 4.18 -1.78 -12.32
C LEU A 88 4.82 -1.03 -11.15
N GLY A 89 4.02 -0.56 -10.19
CA GLY A 89 4.51 0.06 -8.97
C GLY A 89 5.36 -0.88 -8.12
N ASP A 90 4.99 -2.17 -8.03
CA ASP A 90 5.75 -3.19 -7.31
C ASP A 90 7.10 -3.47 -8.00
N LEU A 91 7.14 -3.55 -9.33
CA LEU A 91 8.38 -3.67 -10.08
C LEU A 91 9.31 -2.47 -9.84
N ALA A 92 8.76 -1.25 -9.87
CA ALA A 92 9.53 -0.03 -9.60
C ALA A 92 10.05 -0.02 -8.15
N ASN A 93 9.22 -0.37 -7.17
CA ASN A 93 9.63 -0.45 -5.77
C ASN A 93 10.71 -1.54 -5.54
N SER A 94 10.60 -2.65 -6.26
CA SER A 94 11.65 -3.69 -6.26
C SER A 94 12.99 -3.17 -6.78
N ALA A 95 12.99 -2.37 -7.87
CA ALA A 95 14.19 -1.74 -8.40
C ALA A 95 14.78 -0.70 -7.42
N VAL A 96 13.93 0.14 -6.80
CA VAL A 96 14.36 1.07 -5.73
C VAL A 96 15.17 0.33 -4.67
N ARG A 97 14.65 -0.78 -4.16
CA ARG A 97 15.24 -1.51 -3.04
C ARG A 97 16.46 -2.35 -3.40
N ARG A 98 16.49 -2.90 -4.63
CA ARG A 98 17.60 -3.75 -5.09
C ARG A 98 18.77 -2.92 -5.57
N GLU A 99 18.50 -1.83 -6.29
CA GLU A 99 19.51 -1.02 -6.96
C GLU A 99 19.85 0.26 -6.18
N GLY A 100 19.07 0.57 -5.13
CA GLY A 100 19.23 1.80 -4.35
C GLY A 100 18.81 3.07 -5.10
N ASN A 101 18.06 2.92 -6.19
CA ASN A 101 17.63 4.06 -7.02
C ASN A 101 16.38 4.74 -6.45
N TRP A 102 16.56 5.53 -5.41
CA TRP A 102 15.49 6.23 -4.72
C TRP A 102 14.80 7.32 -5.57
N SER A 103 15.41 7.74 -6.68
CA SER A 103 14.82 8.77 -7.56
C SER A 103 13.50 8.31 -8.21
N ILE A 104 13.30 7.00 -8.40
CA ILE A 104 12.08 6.44 -8.97
C ILE A 104 10.99 6.12 -7.93
N MET A 105 11.24 6.39 -6.63
CA MET A 105 10.26 6.13 -5.58
C MET A 105 8.93 6.90 -5.77
N PRO A 106 8.92 8.18 -6.20
CA PRO A 106 7.67 8.87 -6.51
C PRO A 106 6.88 8.18 -7.62
N PHE A 107 7.55 7.66 -8.66
CA PHE A 107 6.91 6.89 -9.71
C PHE A 107 6.29 5.61 -9.17
N ALA A 108 7.02 4.86 -8.31
CA ALA A 108 6.49 3.67 -7.65
C ALA A 108 5.22 3.99 -6.85
N GLY A 109 5.22 5.06 -6.06
CA GLY A 109 4.07 5.52 -5.29
C GLY A 109 2.88 5.94 -6.16
N VAL A 110 3.14 6.66 -7.26
CA VAL A 110 2.08 7.04 -8.21
C VAL A 110 1.44 5.80 -8.80
N MET A 111 2.21 4.85 -9.32
CA MET A 111 1.67 3.68 -10.01
C MET A 111 0.95 2.73 -9.06
N SER A 112 1.55 2.42 -7.90
CA SER A 112 0.97 1.48 -6.95
C SER A 112 -0.29 1.98 -6.26
N SER A 113 -0.46 3.30 -6.10
CA SER A 113 -1.51 3.84 -5.25
C SER A 113 -2.35 4.91 -5.93
N VAL A 114 -1.74 5.98 -6.46
CA VAL A 114 -2.48 7.10 -7.06
C VAL A 114 -3.18 6.68 -8.35
N TYR A 115 -2.46 6.00 -9.24
CA TYR A 115 -3.01 5.47 -10.50
C TYR A 115 -4.05 4.38 -10.23
N ALA A 116 -3.73 3.42 -9.37
CA ALA A 116 -4.66 2.37 -8.98
C ALA A 116 -5.95 2.97 -8.36
N GLY A 117 -5.81 3.94 -7.46
CA GLY A 117 -6.93 4.67 -6.87
C GLY A 117 -7.77 5.41 -7.92
N ALA A 118 -7.14 6.07 -8.91
CA ALA A 118 -7.86 6.78 -9.95
C ALA A 118 -8.82 5.88 -10.76
N TYR A 119 -8.47 4.60 -10.95
CA TYR A 119 -9.34 3.64 -11.65
C TYR A 119 -10.29 2.88 -10.73
N ALA A 120 -9.89 2.60 -9.49
CA ALA A 120 -10.69 1.80 -8.56
C ALA A 120 -11.60 2.63 -7.66
N ALA A 121 -11.37 3.96 -7.56
CA ALA A 121 -12.10 4.82 -6.63
C ALA A 121 -13.62 4.77 -6.84
N GLY A 122 -14.33 4.58 -5.73
CA GLY A 122 -15.77 4.49 -5.74
C GLY A 122 -16.32 3.99 -4.39
N PRO A 123 -17.64 3.77 -4.29
CA PRO A 123 -18.24 3.25 -3.08
C PRO A 123 -17.71 1.85 -2.78
N ARG A 124 -17.42 1.61 -1.52
CA ARG A 124 -17.00 0.29 -1.06
C ARG A 124 -18.17 -0.68 -1.09
N THR A 125 -17.95 -1.86 -1.63
CA THR A 125 -18.91 -2.96 -1.56
C THR A 125 -18.75 -3.65 -0.20
N ILE A 126 -19.77 -3.56 0.64
CA ILE A 126 -19.80 -4.22 1.95
C ILE A 126 -20.38 -5.61 1.74
N PHE A 127 -19.60 -6.65 2.02
CA PHE A 127 -20.04 -8.05 1.88
C PHE A 127 -20.81 -8.56 3.11
N SER A 128 -20.69 -7.88 4.25
CA SER A 128 -21.36 -8.22 5.51
C SER A 128 -21.73 -6.97 6.27
N GLN A 129 -22.91 -6.96 6.89
CA GLN A 129 -23.34 -5.88 7.79
C GLN A 129 -22.44 -5.72 9.04
N TYR A 130 -21.66 -6.73 9.36
CA TYR A 130 -20.70 -6.72 10.49
C TYR A 130 -19.31 -6.29 10.05
N GLU A 131 -19.07 -6.07 8.76
CA GLU A 131 -17.77 -5.63 8.28
C GLU A 131 -17.62 -4.12 8.46
N PRO A 132 -16.61 -3.66 9.23
CA PRO A 132 -16.41 -2.24 9.44
C PRO A 132 -16.10 -1.56 8.11
N ASN A 133 -16.66 -0.37 7.88
CA ASN A 133 -16.34 0.46 6.71
C ASN A 133 -14.95 1.11 6.85
N PHE A 134 -13.94 0.26 6.96
CA PHE A 134 -12.55 0.63 7.17
C PHE A 134 -11.67 -0.24 6.27
N PRO A 135 -10.54 0.26 5.75
CA PRO A 135 -9.64 -0.55 4.94
C PRO A 135 -9.19 -1.81 5.68
N ARG A 136 -9.30 -2.96 5.01
CA ARG A 136 -8.77 -4.21 5.55
C ARG A 136 -7.25 -4.11 5.62
N PHE A 137 -6.69 -4.62 6.72
CA PHE A 137 -5.25 -4.74 6.85
C PHE A 137 -4.71 -5.82 5.90
N THR A 138 -3.55 -5.58 5.33
CA THR A 138 -2.94 -6.48 4.36
C THR A 138 -2.49 -7.80 4.99
N ALA A 139 -2.99 -8.91 4.46
CA ALA A 139 -2.58 -10.25 4.85
C ALA A 139 -1.12 -10.56 4.44
N TRP A 140 -0.61 -9.85 3.42
CA TRP A 140 0.73 -10.05 2.90
C TRP A 140 1.83 -9.86 3.97
N LEU A 141 1.71 -8.84 4.83
CA LEU A 141 2.70 -8.57 5.89
C LEU A 141 2.85 -9.74 6.86
N GLY A 142 1.74 -10.31 7.32
CA GLY A 142 1.76 -11.48 8.20
C GLY A 142 2.37 -12.71 7.52
N ASN A 143 1.96 -12.98 6.28
CA ASN A 143 2.45 -14.09 5.49
C ASN A 143 3.95 -13.94 5.17
N ASN A 144 4.39 -12.74 4.80
CA ASN A 144 5.80 -12.45 4.52
C ASN A 144 6.67 -12.59 5.78
N SER A 145 6.19 -12.13 6.93
CA SER A 145 6.89 -12.31 8.21
C SER A 145 7.08 -13.80 8.54
N SER A 146 6.03 -14.60 8.41
CA SER A 146 6.08 -16.05 8.62
C SER A 146 7.02 -16.73 7.63
N ARG A 147 6.94 -16.39 6.34
CA ARG A 147 7.83 -16.89 5.30
C ARG A 147 9.32 -16.59 5.61
N ASN A 148 9.62 -15.37 6.01
CA ASN A 148 10.98 -14.96 6.35
C ASN A 148 11.51 -15.71 7.59
N LYS A 149 10.66 -15.92 8.59
CA LYS A 149 10.99 -16.76 9.76
C LYS A 149 11.36 -18.17 9.34
N TYR A 150 10.54 -18.82 8.50
CA TYR A 150 10.83 -20.19 8.05
C TYR A 150 12.07 -20.28 7.15
N LYS A 151 12.29 -19.29 6.28
CA LYS A 151 13.53 -19.20 5.49
C LYS A 151 14.77 -19.11 6.38
N ARG A 152 14.72 -18.30 7.45
CA ARG A 152 15.83 -18.20 8.41
C ARG A 152 16.07 -19.52 9.13
N LEU A 153 15.03 -20.15 9.65
CA LEU A 153 15.13 -21.45 10.33
C LEU A 153 15.67 -22.53 9.39
N GLY A 154 15.22 -22.57 8.13
CA GLY A 154 15.74 -23.49 7.13
C GLY A 154 17.24 -23.30 6.86
N ARG A 155 17.70 -22.06 6.77
CA ARG A 155 19.13 -21.74 6.66
C ARG A 155 19.93 -22.19 7.88
N GLU A 156 19.43 -21.95 9.09
CA GLU A 156 20.07 -22.39 10.33
C GLU A 156 20.20 -23.91 10.40
N VAL A 157 19.14 -24.64 10.03
CA VAL A 157 19.16 -26.11 9.98
C VAL A 157 20.19 -26.61 8.93
N SER A 158 20.16 -26.02 7.73
CA SER A 158 21.12 -26.38 6.67
C SER A 158 22.58 -26.15 7.10
N LEU A 159 22.84 -25.02 7.76
CA LEU A 159 24.19 -24.73 8.29
C LEU A 159 24.61 -25.75 9.36
N LYS A 160 23.72 -26.13 10.28
CA LYS A 160 24.01 -27.14 11.31
C LYS A 160 24.26 -28.52 10.72
N LEU A 161 23.46 -28.93 9.73
CA LEU A 161 23.63 -30.20 9.04
C LEU A 161 24.96 -30.27 8.28
N ARG A 162 25.39 -29.19 7.65
CA ARG A 162 26.70 -29.09 7.01
C ARG A 162 27.84 -29.14 8.02
N ALA A 163 27.72 -28.42 9.12
CA ALA A 163 28.72 -28.41 10.18
C ALA A 163 28.86 -29.76 10.86
N SER A 164 27.80 -30.57 10.94
CA SER A 164 27.83 -31.95 11.48
C SER A 164 28.29 -33.00 10.47
N GLY A 165 28.62 -32.64 9.23
CA GLY A 165 29.03 -33.56 8.18
C GLY A 165 27.93 -34.47 7.63
N LEU A 166 26.66 -34.24 8.05
CA LEU A 166 25.51 -35.07 7.66
C LEU A 166 24.93 -34.72 6.27
N CYS A 167 25.34 -33.62 5.66
CA CYS A 167 24.83 -33.20 4.35
C CYS A 167 25.93 -32.51 3.54
N GLN A 168 26.24 -33.06 2.36
CA GLN A 168 27.14 -32.47 1.35
C GLN A 168 26.34 -31.78 0.22
N CYS A 169 25.12 -31.32 0.46
CA CYS A 169 24.30 -30.66 -0.56
C CYS A 169 24.96 -29.34 -0.99
N SER A 170 25.17 -29.16 -2.29
CA SER A 170 25.63 -27.93 -2.92
C SER A 170 24.61 -26.81 -2.70
N GLY A 171 25.10 -25.58 -2.47
CA GLY A 171 24.31 -24.47 -1.97
C GLY A 171 23.26 -23.85 -2.90
N GLU A 172 22.94 -24.46 -4.03
CA GLU A 172 22.04 -23.86 -5.04
C GLU A 172 20.56 -24.30 -4.96
N GLU A 173 20.22 -25.39 -4.28
CA GLU A 173 18.86 -25.93 -4.30
C GLU A 173 17.90 -25.41 -3.20
N VAL A 174 18.34 -24.51 -2.32
CA VAL A 174 17.51 -24.01 -1.20
C VAL A 174 16.94 -22.60 -1.47
N ALA A 175 17.10 -22.06 -2.66
CA ALA A 175 16.72 -20.68 -3.00
C ALA A 175 15.44 -20.54 -3.87
N THR A 176 14.69 -21.61 -4.10
CA THR A 176 13.38 -21.57 -4.81
C THR A 176 12.19 -21.54 -3.86
#